data_76e062fd3223c1f62ec9ebd910499117
#
_entry.id   76e062fd3223c1f62ec9ebd910499117
#
_cell.length_a   1.000
_cell.length_b   1.000
_cell.length_c   1.000
_cell.angle_alpha   90.00
_cell.angle_beta   90.00
_cell.angle_gamma   90.00
#
_symmetry.space_group_name_H-M   'P 1'
#
loop_
_entity.id
_entity.type
_entity.pdbx_description
1 polymer ?
#
loop_
_entity_poly.entity_id
_entity_poly.type
_entity_poly.pdbx_seq_one_letter_code
_entity_poly.pdbx_strand_id
1 'polypeptide(L)' 'MIENQLIIELKSVDKIHPIHEAQILTYMKLSNIGIGLLINFNEKVLKDGIRRFVL' A
#
# COMPACT_ATOMS: atom_id res chain seq x y z
N MET A 1 -18.30 -2.11 10.80
CA MET A 1 -17.02 -2.45 10.16
C MET A 1 -17.27 -3.14 8.83
N ILE A 2 -16.56 -2.75 7.81
CA ILE A 2 -16.67 -3.41 6.52
C ILE A 2 -15.56 -4.44 6.44
N GLU A 3 -15.96 -5.69 6.30
CA GLU A 3 -15.01 -6.80 6.26
C GLU A 3 -14.53 -7.05 4.84
N ASN A 4 -13.36 -7.63 4.73
CA ASN A 4 -12.78 -8.08 3.46
C ASN A 4 -12.49 -6.97 2.47
N GLN A 5 -12.35 -5.73 2.96
CA GLN A 5 -11.93 -4.63 2.10
C GLN A 5 -10.42 -4.47 2.11
N LEU A 6 -9.92 -4.04 0.97
CA LEU A 6 -8.50 -3.93 0.72
C LEU A 6 -8.25 -2.64 -0.06
N ILE A 7 -7.27 -1.86 0.37
CA ILE A 7 -6.79 -0.72 -0.40
C ILE A 7 -5.59 -1.16 -1.19
N ILE A 8 -5.58 -0.87 -2.50
CA ILE A 8 -4.43 -1.10 -3.35
C ILE A 8 -3.97 0.23 -3.91
N GLU A 9 -2.71 0.56 -3.66
CA GLU A 9 -2.08 1.77 -4.16
C GLU A 9 -1.00 1.37 -5.16
N LEU A 10 -1.11 1.85 -6.40
CA LEU A 10 -0.16 1.53 -7.46
C LEU A 10 0.83 2.66 -7.63
N LYS A 11 2.10 2.34 -7.69
CA LYS A 11 3.19 3.29 -7.89
C LYS A 11 4.13 2.82 -8.99
N SER A 12 4.82 3.77 -9.61
CA SER A 12 5.93 3.47 -10.50
C SER A 12 7.03 4.47 -10.21
N VAL A 13 7.77 4.20 -9.14
CA VAL A 13 8.83 5.07 -8.64
C VAL A 13 10.11 4.28 -8.50
N ASP A 14 11.25 4.98 -8.51
CA ASP A 14 12.54 4.31 -8.37
C ASP A 14 12.64 3.58 -7.04
N LYS A 15 12.06 4.15 -6.00
CA LYS A 15 12.13 3.61 -4.65
C LYS A 15 10.90 4.05 -3.87
N ILE A 16 10.36 3.12 -3.08
CA ILE A 16 9.28 3.46 -2.15
C ILE A 16 9.89 4.22 -0.98
N HIS A 17 9.38 5.43 -0.74
CA HIS A 17 9.82 6.28 0.35
C HIS A 17 8.84 6.20 1.52
N PRO A 18 9.28 6.57 2.74
CA PRO A 18 8.38 6.56 3.91
C PRO A 18 7.10 7.36 3.72
N ILE A 19 7.13 8.42 2.91
CA ILE A 19 5.92 9.21 2.66
C ILE A 19 4.87 8.39 1.91
N HIS A 20 5.28 7.48 1.03
CA HIS A 20 4.34 6.60 0.33
C HIS A 20 3.65 5.66 1.31
N GLU A 21 4.41 5.14 2.26
CA GLU A 21 3.86 4.26 3.29
C GLU A 21 2.91 5.01 4.22
N ALA A 22 3.28 6.23 4.60
CA ALA A 22 2.41 7.07 5.43
C ALA A 22 1.09 7.38 4.73
N GLN A 23 1.13 7.61 3.43
CA GLN A 23 -0.07 7.91 2.66
C GLN A 23 -1.06 6.75 2.68
N ILE A 24 -0.59 5.52 2.43
CA ILE A 24 -1.51 4.38 2.42
C ILE A 24 -2.06 4.11 3.81
N LEU A 25 -1.23 4.27 4.84
CA LEU A 25 -1.70 4.10 6.22
C LEU A 25 -2.77 5.13 6.58
N THR A 26 -2.61 6.37 6.11
CA THR A 26 -3.59 7.42 6.33
C THR A 26 -4.92 7.07 5.65
N TYR A 27 -4.88 6.61 4.41
CA TYR A 27 -6.08 6.19 3.70
C TYR A 27 -6.77 5.04 4.41
N MET A 28 -5.99 4.07 4.89
CA MET A 28 -6.54 2.93 5.63
C MET A 28 -7.28 3.39 6.88
N LYS A 29 -6.68 4.32 7.63
CA LYS A 29 -7.30 4.85 8.85
C LYS A 29 -8.58 5.63 8.56
N LEU A 30 -8.53 6.51 7.56
CA LEU A 30 -9.68 7.33 7.19
C LEU A 30 -10.83 6.50 6.65
N SER A 31 -10.51 5.42 5.93
CA SER A 31 -11.51 4.55 5.31
C SER A 31 -11.93 3.41 6.22
N ASN A 32 -11.28 3.26 7.37
CA ASN A 32 -11.51 2.14 8.29
C ASN A 32 -11.30 0.78 7.61
N ILE A 33 -10.26 0.70 6.79
CA ILE A 33 -9.89 -0.53 6.07
C ILE A 33 -8.61 -1.06 6.68
N GLY A 34 -8.63 -2.32 7.08
CA GLY A 34 -7.55 -2.91 7.87
C GLY A 34 -6.37 -3.43 7.08
N ILE A 35 -6.50 -3.60 5.76
CA ILE A 35 -5.43 -4.17 4.93
C ILE A 35 -5.17 -3.28 3.73
N GLY A 36 -3.89 -3.00 3.47
CA GLY A 36 -3.47 -2.24 2.32
C GLY A 36 -2.27 -2.86 1.63
N LEU A 37 -2.22 -2.74 0.32
CA LEU A 37 -1.08 -3.15 -0.48
C LEU A 37 -0.56 -1.94 -1.27
N LEU A 38 0.73 -1.72 -1.18
CA LEU A 38 1.44 -0.74 -1.98
C LEU A 38 2.27 -1.52 -2.99
N ILE A 39 2.00 -1.30 -4.28
CA ILE A 39 2.65 -2.05 -5.35
C ILE A 39 3.44 -1.08 -6.22
N ASN A 40 4.75 -1.27 -6.26
CA ASN A 40 5.64 -0.48 -7.11
C ASN A 40 6.01 -1.31 -8.33
N PHE A 41 5.53 -0.91 -9.49
CA PHE A 41 5.77 -1.62 -10.74
C PHE A 41 7.17 -1.40 -11.32
N ASN A 42 7.93 -0.48 -10.76
CA ASN A 42 9.28 -0.18 -11.25
C ASN A 42 10.33 -1.17 -10.73
N GLU A 43 9.91 -2.28 -10.14
CA GLU A 43 10.80 -3.33 -9.68
C GLU A 43 10.89 -4.44 -10.73
N LYS A 44 12.09 -5.03 -10.89
CA LYS A 44 12.30 -6.12 -11.84
C LYS A 44 11.53 -7.36 -11.44
N VAL A 45 11.45 -7.61 -10.14
CA VAL A 45 10.71 -8.73 -9.57
C VAL A 45 9.53 -8.16 -8.82
N LEU A 46 8.33 -8.52 -9.21
CA LEU A 46 7.11 -7.92 -8.68
C LEU A 46 7.02 -8.01 -7.16
N LYS A 47 7.39 -9.15 -6.59
CA LYS A 47 7.31 -9.34 -5.13
C LYS A 47 8.15 -8.33 -4.35
N ASP A 48 9.23 -7.81 -4.95
CA ASP A 48 10.10 -6.85 -4.29
C ASP A 48 9.46 -5.46 -4.25
N GLY A 49 8.45 -5.23 -5.07
CA GLY A 49 7.72 -3.97 -5.10
C GLY A 49 6.43 -3.98 -4.28
N ILE A 50 6.11 -5.09 -3.61
CA ILE A 50 4.86 -5.21 -2.86
C ILE A 50 5.13 -5.00 -1.38
N ARG A 51 4.39 -4.07 -0.78
CA ARG A 51 4.40 -3.81 0.66
C ARG A 51 3.01 -4.01 1.22
N ARG A 52 2.88 -4.82 2.25
CA ARG A 52 1.60 -5.07 2.90
C ARG A 52 1.52 -4.32 4.21
N PHE A 53 0.39 -3.68 4.45
CA PHE A 53 0.12 -2.95 5.68
C PHE A 53 -1.13 -3.49 6.34
N VAL A 54 -1.08 -3.58 7.66
CA VAL A 54 -2.21 -4.04 8.47
C VAL A 54 -2.38 -3.05 9.61
N LEU A 55 -3.61 -2.60 9.80
CA LEU A 55 -3.94 -1.76 10.97
C LEU A 55 -4.20 -2.61 12.18
#